data_6ef84815571a0a20ec0be29f2621cb94
#
_entry.id   6ef84815571a0a20ec0be29f2621cb94
#
_cell.length_a   1.000
_cell.length_b   1.000
_cell.length_c   1.000
_cell.angle_alpha   90.00
_cell.angle_beta   90.00
_cell.angle_gamma   90.00
#
_symmetry.space_group_name_H-M   'P 1'
#
loop_
_entity.id
_entity.type
_entity.pdbx_description
1 polymer ?
#
loop_
_entity_poly.entity_id
_entity_poly.type
_entity_poly.pdbx_seq_one_letter_code
_entity_poly.pdbx_strand_id
1 'polypeptide(L)'
;MIEKDKMSREEFVAYYRPEVEKLVPYIPWLEKQKGRQVSNLYNGDGLAENSISVPVYDSTLLAFVKAARATSLLDRNYVYVYSRNRIRTVEDERRFIQKAELVDMDGLCGILSKYVLKGMTKSVVWTEGVKNGIFLELLLKMRELITFWDKPME
;
A
#
# COMPACT_ATOMS: atom_id res chain seq x y z
N MET A 1 -9.51 8.01 23.61
CA MET A 1 -8.74 8.03 22.36
C MET A 1 -7.50 8.89 22.54
N ILE A 2 -6.33 8.31 22.28
CA ILE A 2 -5.07 9.01 22.44
C ILE A 2 -4.85 9.87 21.20
N GLU A 3 -4.57 11.15 21.41
CA GLU A 3 -4.23 12.05 20.30
C GLU A 3 -2.85 11.67 19.77
N LYS A 4 -2.74 11.53 18.45
CA LYS A 4 -1.50 11.05 17.80
C LYS A 4 -0.31 11.95 18.10
N ASP A 5 -0.50 13.24 18.17
CA ASP A 5 0.57 14.20 18.44
C ASP A 5 1.12 14.09 19.87
N LYS A 6 0.39 13.41 20.76
CA LYS A 6 0.82 13.17 22.14
C LYS A 6 1.42 11.78 22.34
N MET A 7 1.40 10.94 21.31
CA MET A 7 1.96 9.59 21.43
C MET A 7 3.48 9.67 21.40
N SER A 8 4.12 8.89 22.28
CA SER A 8 5.56 8.70 22.21
C SER A 8 5.90 7.87 20.98
N ARG A 9 7.16 7.87 20.59
CA ARG A 9 7.62 7.07 19.45
C ARG A 9 7.40 5.59 19.70
N GLU A 10 7.60 5.14 20.93
CA GLU A 10 7.37 3.75 21.30
C GLU A 10 5.88 3.38 21.15
N GLU A 11 4.98 4.29 21.51
CA GLU A 11 3.55 4.08 21.35
C GLU A 11 3.16 4.04 19.86
N PHE A 12 3.74 4.90 19.01
CA PHE A 12 3.53 4.84 17.57
C PHE A 12 3.97 3.49 17.01
N VAL A 13 5.16 3.05 17.36
CA VAL A 13 5.68 1.77 16.88
C VAL A 13 4.80 0.63 17.36
N ALA A 14 4.42 0.63 18.63
CA ALA A 14 3.57 -0.42 19.19
C ALA A 14 2.20 -0.46 18.52
N TYR A 15 1.67 0.70 18.15
CA TYR A 15 0.37 0.81 17.48
C TYR A 15 0.40 0.24 16.06
N TYR A 16 1.43 0.59 15.29
CA TYR A 16 1.48 0.23 13.87
C TYR A 16 2.19 -1.09 13.58
N ARG A 17 3.14 -1.49 14.42
CA ARG A 17 3.96 -2.68 14.15
C ARG A 17 3.18 -3.94 13.84
N PRO A 18 2.17 -4.35 14.64
CA PRO A 18 1.48 -5.61 14.36
C PRO A 18 0.80 -5.60 12.99
N GLU A 19 0.29 -4.44 12.60
CA GLU A 19 -0.44 -4.31 11.34
C GLU A 19 0.51 -4.25 10.15
N VAL A 20 1.61 -3.51 10.27
CA VAL A 20 2.62 -3.43 9.20
C VAL A 20 3.26 -4.80 8.99
N GLU A 21 3.55 -5.53 10.06
CA GLU A 21 4.18 -6.86 9.96
C GLU A 21 3.32 -7.87 9.20
N LYS A 22 2.01 -7.69 9.17
CA LYS A 22 1.12 -8.54 8.37
C LYS A 22 1.37 -8.39 6.87
N LEU A 23 1.90 -7.26 6.44
CA LEU A 23 2.14 -6.95 5.03
C LEU A 23 3.60 -7.15 4.61
N VAL A 24 4.53 -7.15 5.55
CA VAL A 24 5.96 -7.32 5.27
C VAL A 24 6.26 -8.57 4.43
N PRO A 25 5.60 -9.72 4.64
CA PRO A 25 5.87 -10.91 3.82
C PRO A 25 5.65 -10.73 2.32
N TYR A 26 4.90 -9.72 1.91
CA TYR A 26 4.65 -9.45 0.49
C TYR A 26 5.75 -8.63 -0.18
N ILE A 27 6.68 -8.07 0.60
CA ILE A 27 7.76 -7.22 0.04
C ILE A 27 8.57 -7.94 -1.03
N PRO A 28 9.05 -9.19 -0.83
CA PRO A 28 9.83 -9.85 -1.87
C PRO A 28 9.07 -10.01 -3.19
N TRP A 29 7.78 -10.33 -3.11
CA TRP A 29 6.94 -10.44 -4.31
C TRP A 29 6.79 -9.08 -5.00
N LEU A 30 6.54 -8.03 -4.23
CA LEU A 30 6.42 -6.67 -4.78
C LEU A 30 7.70 -6.21 -5.45
N GLU A 31 8.85 -6.57 -4.89
CA GLU A 31 10.15 -6.25 -5.49
C GLU A 31 10.31 -6.90 -6.86
N LYS A 32 9.86 -8.16 -6.99
CA LYS A 32 9.93 -8.88 -8.26
C LYS A 32 8.98 -8.30 -9.31
N GLN A 33 7.83 -7.80 -8.87
CA GLN A 33 6.77 -7.37 -9.78
C GLN A 33 6.84 -5.90 -10.15
N LYS A 34 7.72 -5.13 -9.54
CA LYS A 34 7.86 -3.71 -9.87
C LYS A 34 8.16 -3.53 -11.35
N GLY A 35 7.36 -2.69 -12.00
CA GLY A 35 7.49 -2.45 -13.43
C GLY A 35 6.82 -3.49 -14.31
N ARG A 36 6.24 -4.55 -13.73
CA ARG A 36 5.62 -5.63 -14.49
C ARG A 36 4.11 -5.55 -14.43
N GLN A 37 3.48 -6.08 -15.47
CA GLN A 37 2.04 -6.25 -15.49
C GLN A 37 1.68 -7.49 -14.68
N VAL A 38 0.86 -7.33 -13.62
CA VAL A 38 0.46 -8.44 -12.74
C VAL A 38 -0.97 -8.89 -12.98
N SER A 39 -1.60 -8.37 -14.03
CA SER A 39 -2.91 -8.83 -14.47
C SER A 39 -2.83 -9.11 -15.96
N ASN A 40 -3.56 -10.10 -16.42
CA ASN A 40 -3.65 -10.44 -17.82
C ASN A 40 -5.13 -10.40 -18.23
N LEU A 41 -5.36 -10.09 -19.49
CA LEU A 41 -6.71 -10.20 -20.04
C LEU A 41 -6.90 -11.62 -20.51
N TYR A 42 -7.89 -12.28 -19.97
CA TYR A 42 -8.25 -13.65 -20.39
C TYR A 42 -9.36 -13.58 -21.43
N ASN A 43 -9.08 -14.11 -22.62
CA ASN A 43 -10.00 -14.12 -23.74
C ASN A 43 -10.57 -15.51 -24.00
N GLY A 44 -10.81 -16.28 -22.96
CA GLY A 44 -11.17 -17.68 -23.12
C GLY A 44 -10.02 -18.39 -23.82
N ASP A 45 -10.30 -19.30 -24.74
CA ASP A 45 -9.26 -19.98 -25.50
C ASP A 45 -8.77 -19.14 -26.69
N GLY A 46 -9.17 -17.88 -26.75
CA GLY A 46 -8.79 -16.99 -27.83
C GLY A 46 -9.49 -17.29 -29.14
N LEU A 47 -10.48 -18.19 -29.12
CA LEU A 47 -11.11 -18.73 -30.31
C LEU A 47 -12.45 -18.09 -30.62
N ALA A 48 -13.06 -17.41 -29.66
CA ALA A 48 -14.39 -16.82 -29.86
C ALA A 48 -14.24 -15.34 -30.20
N GLU A 49 -14.75 -14.95 -31.36
CA GLU A 49 -14.71 -13.57 -31.83
C GLU A 49 -15.44 -12.60 -30.89
N ASN A 50 -16.41 -13.12 -30.15
CA ASN A 50 -17.28 -12.33 -29.28
C ASN A 50 -16.90 -12.52 -27.80
N SER A 51 -15.73 -13.09 -27.47
CA SER A 51 -15.36 -13.30 -26.09
C SER A 51 -15.04 -11.97 -25.43
N ILE A 52 -15.58 -11.77 -24.21
CA ILE A 52 -15.30 -10.59 -23.41
C ILE A 52 -13.97 -10.81 -22.67
N SER A 53 -13.03 -9.85 -22.81
CA SER A 53 -11.79 -9.91 -22.06
C SER A 53 -12.06 -9.68 -20.58
N VAL A 54 -11.60 -10.60 -19.74
CA VAL A 54 -11.74 -10.52 -18.29
C VAL A 54 -10.36 -10.39 -17.67
N PRO A 55 -10.14 -9.39 -16.81
CA PRO A 55 -8.83 -9.27 -16.15
C PRO A 55 -8.63 -10.44 -15.17
N VAL A 56 -7.48 -11.08 -15.27
CA VAL A 56 -7.07 -12.15 -14.38
C VAL A 56 -5.88 -11.62 -13.56
N TYR A 57 -6.05 -11.58 -12.25
CA TYR A 57 -5.03 -11.04 -11.35
C TYR A 57 -4.23 -12.16 -10.73
N ASP A 58 -2.96 -11.86 -10.45
CA ASP A 58 -2.09 -12.77 -9.72
C ASP A 58 -2.72 -13.07 -8.35
N SER A 59 -2.70 -14.34 -7.96
CA SER A 59 -3.27 -14.75 -6.68
C SER A 59 -2.58 -14.08 -5.49
N THR A 60 -1.30 -13.78 -5.63
CA THR A 60 -0.55 -13.08 -4.57
C THR A 60 -1.02 -11.63 -4.43
N LEU A 61 -1.36 -10.98 -5.56
CA LEU A 61 -1.93 -9.64 -5.50
C LEU A 61 -3.25 -9.65 -4.73
N LEU A 62 -4.12 -10.60 -5.04
CA LEU A 62 -5.40 -10.73 -4.35
C LEU A 62 -5.21 -11.03 -2.85
N ALA A 63 -4.24 -11.88 -2.52
CA ALA A 63 -3.91 -12.18 -1.13
C ALA A 63 -3.39 -10.93 -0.40
N PHE A 64 -2.55 -10.14 -1.07
CA PHE A 64 -2.03 -8.90 -0.51
C PHE A 64 -3.16 -7.92 -0.21
N VAL A 65 -4.06 -7.71 -1.16
CA VAL A 65 -5.22 -6.82 -0.98
C VAL A 65 -6.09 -7.28 0.18
N LYS A 66 -6.34 -8.59 0.26
CA LYS A 66 -7.12 -9.17 1.35
C LYS A 66 -6.43 -8.94 2.71
N ALA A 67 -5.11 -9.16 2.76
CA ALA A 67 -4.34 -8.94 3.97
C ALA A 67 -4.38 -7.47 4.39
N ALA A 68 -4.21 -6.56 3.44
CA ALA A 68 -4.26 -5.12 3.72
C ALA A 68 -5.62 -4.70 4.26
N ARG A 69 -6.71 -5.23 3.69
CA ARG A 69 -8.06 -4.93 4.16
C ARG A 69 -8.35 -5.48 5.55
N ALA A 70 -7.61 -6.50 5.96
CA ALA A 70 -7.75 -7.07 7.30
C ALA A 70 -6.95 -6.30 8.36
N THR A 71 -6.12 -5.32 7.95
CA THR A 71 -5.38 -4.50 8.90
C THR A 71 -6.19 -3.28 9.32
N SER A 72 -5.79 -2.67 10.43
CA SER A 72 -6.35 -1.38 10.87
C SER A 72 -5.69 -0.19 10.16
N LEU A 73 -4.80 -0.44 9.19
CA LEU A 73 -4.09 0.63 8.49
C LEU A 73 -4.97 1.39 7.52
N LEU A 74 -6.04 0.80 7.02
CA LEU A 74 -6.85 1.44 5.99
C LEU A 74 -7.76 2.52 6.55
N ASP A 75 -7.81 3.65 5.85
CA ASP A 75 -8.61 4.82 6.19
C ASP A 75 -9.54 5.14 5.02
N ARG A 76 -10.84 5.09 5.27
CA ARG A 76 -11.83 5.41 4.23
C ARG A 76 -11.79 6.89 3.83
N ASN A 77 -11.24 7.73 4.68
CA ASN A 77 -11.14 9.16 4.43
C ASN A 77 -9.81 9.54 3.75
N TYR A 78 -9.25 8.63 2.95
CA TYR A 78 -7.97 8.87 2.28
C TYR A 78 -8.00 10.11 1.37
N VAL A 79 -9.16 10.49 0.85
CA VAL A 79 -9.28 11.71 0.04
C VAL A 79 -8.87 12.92 0.87
N TYR A 80 -9.26 12.96 2.15
CA TYR A 80 -8.87 14.03 3.05
C TYR A 80 -7.35 14.03 3.30
N VAL A 81 -6.76 12.84 3.46
CA VAL A 81 -5.30 12.72 3.61
C VAL A 81 -4.58 13.30 2.40
N TYR A 82 -5.04 12.98 1.21
CA TYR A 82 -4.46 13.51 -0.02
C TYR A 82 -4.60 15.03 -0.11
N SER A 83 -5.78 15.55 0.20
CA SER A 83 -6.05 16.98 0.17
C SER A 83 -5.18 17.74 1.18
N ARG A 84 -5.14 17.25 2.41
CA ARG A 84 -4.37 17.88 3.49
C ARG A 84 -2.87 17.93 3.18
N ASN A 85 -2.35 16.88 2.55
CA ASN A 85 -0.93 16.78 2.25
C ASN A 85 -0.58 17.24 0.83
N ARG A 86 -1.55 17.75 0.10
CA ARG A 86 -1.37 18.23 -1.26
C ARG A 86 -0.79 17.19 -2.22
N ILE A 87 -1.25 15.96 -2.06
CA ILE A 87 -0.83 14.85 -2.93
C ILE A 87 -1.80 14.81 -4.11
N ARG A 88 -1.31 14.98 -5.32
CA ARG A 88 -2.14 15.02 -6.53
C ARG A 88 -1.68 14.06 -7.60
N THR A 89 -0.40 13.73 -7.64
CA THR A 89 0.21 12.89 -8.67
C THR A 89 0.96 11.73 -8.05
N VAL A 90 1.36 10.76 -8.88
CA VAL A 90 2.19 9.64 -8.42
C VAL A 90 3.53 10.17 -7.89
N GLU A 91 4.08 11.19 -8.51
CA GLU A 91 5.33 11.83 -8.07
C GLU A 91 5.17 12.43 -6.68
N ASP A 92 4.01 13.05 -6.43
CA ASP A 92 3.69 13.59 -5.10
C ASP A 92 3.60 12.47 -4.06
N GLU A 93 2.96 11.35 -4.42
CA GLU A 93 2.88 10.18 -3.55
C GLU A 93 4.27 9.69 -3.19
N ARG A 94 5.11 9.51 -4.20
CA ARG A 94 6.47 9.02 -4.00
C ARG A 94 7.31 9.97 -3.15
N ARG A 95 7.17 11.27 -3.39
CA ARG A 95 7.88 12.29 -2.62
C ARG A 95 7.43 12.27 -1.16
N PHE A 96 6.13 12.14 -0.92
CA PHE A 96 5.60 12.04 0.44
C PHE A 96 6.18 10.83 1.16
N ILE A 97 6.19 9.67 0.48
CA ILE A 97 6.72 8.43 1.05
C ILE A 97 8.19 8.59 1.41
N GLN A 98 8.98 9.17 0.51
CA GLN A 98 10.42 9.33 0.73
C GLN A 98 10.75 10.23 1.91
N LYS A 99 9.93 11.25 2.13
CA LYS A 99 10.16 12.23 3.21
C LYS A 99 9.46 11.89 4.52
N ALA A 100 8.59 10.88 4.51
CA ALA A 100 7.77 10.57 5.67
C ALA A 100 8.61 10.16 6.88
N GLU A 101 8.20 10.67 8.03
CA GLU A 101 8.72 10.28 9.33
C GLU A 101 7.65 9.48 10.07
N LEU A 102 7.97 8.99 11.26
CA LEU A 102 7.03 8.18 12.03
C LEU A 102 5.70 8.90 12.28
N VAL A 103 5.74 10.21 12.52
CA VAL A 103 4.52 11.01 12.74
C VAL A 103 3.65 11.10 11.49
N ASP A 104 4.20 10.78 10.31
CA ASP A 104 3.48 10.82 9.04
C ASP A 104 2.87 9.47 8.68
N MET A 105 2.89 8.51 9.59
CA MET A 105 2.39 7.17 9.31
C MET A 105 0.94 7.17 8.83
N ASP A 106 0.10 8.06 9.36
CA ASP A 106 -1.29 8.16 8.92
C ASP A 106 -1.39 8.59 7.45
N GLY A 107 -0.46 9.43 6.99
CA GLY A 107 -0.40 9.80 5.57
C GLY A 107 -0.01 8.63 4.69
N LEU A 108 0.95 7.81 5.14
CA LEU A 108 1.32 6.58 4.44
C LEU A 108 0.14 5.62 4.37
N CYS A 109 -0.59 5.48 5.46
CA CYS A 109 -1.81 4.66 5.50
C CYS A 109 -2.87 5.19 4.54
N GLY A 110 -2.98 6.51 4.39
CA GLY A 110 -3.90 7.12 3.43
C GLY A 110 -3.56 6.77 2.00
N ILE A 111 -2.29 6.77 1.64
CA ILE A 111 -1.85 6.38 0.29
C ILE A 111 -2.16 4.90 0.05
N LEU A 112 -1.82 4.04 1.00
CA LEU A 112 -2.15 2.61 0.91
C LEU A 112 -3.65 2.42 0.72
N SER A 113 -4.45 3.13 1.50
CA SER A 113 -5.91 3.03 1.46
C SER A 113 -6.48 3.42 0.11
N LYS A 114 -5.95 4.48 -0.50
CA LYS A 114 -6.40 4.89 -1.84
C LYS A 114 -6.27 3.74 -2.83
N TYR A 115 -5.09 3.13 -2.89
CA TYR A 115 -4.84 2.07 -3.86
C TYR A 115 -5.67 0.82 -3.56
N VAL A 116 -5.76 0.43 -2.29
CA VAL A 116 -6.51 -0.79 -1.92
C VAL A 116 -8.02 -0.58 -2.08
N LEU A 117 -8.55 0.50 -1.51
CA LEU A 117 -10.01 0.71 -1.49
C LEU A 117 -10.56 1.15 -2.84
N LYS A 118 -9.85 2.04 -3.54
CA LYS A 118 -10.28 2.46 -4.88
C LYS A 118 -10.23 1.28 -5.84
N GLY A 119 -9.27 0.40 -5.67
CA GLY A 119 -9.16 -0.80 -6.48
C GLY A 119 -10.30 -1.79 -6.29
N MET A 120 -11.05 -1.69 -5.18
CA MET A 120 -12.22 -2.54 -4.98
C MET A 120 -13.33 -2.28 -6.02
N THR A 121 -13.41 -1.06 -6.54
CA THR A 121 -14.36 -0.71 -7.59
C THR A 121 -13.69 -0.61 -8.97
N LYS A 122 -12.40 -0.34 -9.00
CA LYS A 122 -11.63 -0.17 -10.23
C LYS A 122 -10.29 -0.88 -10.07
N SER A 123 -10.32 -2.18 -10.26
CA SER A 123 -9.21 -3.07 -9.90
C SER A 123 -7.89 -2.78 -10.62
N VAL A 124 -7.91 -2.07 -11.74
CA VAL A 124 -6.67 -1.63 -12.40
C VAL A 124 -5.79 -0.81 -11.46
N VAL A 125 -6.39 -0.15 -10.46
CA VAL A 125 -5.63 0.64 -9.48
C VAL A 125 -4.68 -0.26 -8.67
N TRP A 126 -5.09 -1.50 -8.37
CA TRP A 126 -4.21 -2.45 -7.69
C TRP A 126 -2.95 -2.75 -8.52
N THR A 127 -3.15 -3.02 -9.82
CA THR A 127 -2.01 -3.34 -10.69
C THR A 127 -1.11 -2.12 -10.88
N GLU A 128 -1.68 -0.93 -10.91
CA GLU A 128 -0.90 0.30 -10.96
C GLU A 128 -0.02 0.45 -9.73
N GLY A 129 -0.57 0.18 -8.54
CA GLY A 129 0.18 0.28 -7.29
C GLY A 129 1.35 -0.69 -7.21
N VAL A 130 1.22 -1.87 -7.82
CA VAL A 130 2.33 -2.83 -7.92
C VAL A 130 3.34 -2.37 -8.97
N LYS A 131 2.86 -2.06 -10.16
CA LYS A 131 3.71 -1.73 -11.31
C LYS A 131 4.55 -0.48 -11.07
N ASN A 132 3.95 0.58 -10.53
CA ASN A 132 4.67 1.84 -10.29
C ASN A 132 5.53 1.80 -9.03
N GLY A 133 5.47 0.72 -8.26
CA GLY A 133 6.28 0.55 -7.06
C GLY A 133 5.75 1.23 -5.81
N ILE A 134 4.56 1.82 -5.86
CA ILE A 134 4.02 2.55 -4.70
C ILE A 134 3.76 1.61 -3.52
N PHE A 135 3.16 0.43 -3.76
CA PHE A 135 2.97 -0.54 -2.67
C PHE A 135 4.29 -0.92 -2.04
N LEU A 136 5.30 -1.19 -2.87
CA LEU A 136 6.63 -1.56 -2.39
C LEU A 136 7.24 -0.43 -1.55
N GLU A 137 7.22 0.79 -2.07
CA GLU A 137 7.80 1.93 -1.36
C GLU A 137 7.10 2.20 -0.04
N LEU A 138 5.77 2.06 0.00
CA LEU A 138 5.00 2.21 1.23
C LEU A 138 5.43 1.19 2.28
N LEU A 139 5.50 -0.09 1.92
CA LEU A 139 5.85 -1.13 2.87
C LEU A 139 7.29 -1.02 3.35
N LEU A 140 8.22 -0.67 2.44
CA LEU A 140 9.60 -0.46 2.82
C LEU A 140 9.74 0.70 3.80
N LYS A 141 9.04 1.80 3.54
CA LYS A 141 9.07 2.95 4.43
C LYS A 141 8.43 2.63 5.78
N MET A 142 7.27 1.99 5.78
CA MET A 142 6.59 1.61 7.01
C MET A 142 7.46 0.69 7.86
N ARG A 143 8.09 -0.32 7.22
CA ARG A 143 9.00 -1.22 7.92
C ARG A 143 10.20 -0.47 8.49
N GLU A 144 10.78 0.43 7.72
CA GLU A 144 11.89 1.26 8.17
C GLU A 144 11.52 2.05 9.42
N LEU A 145 10.36 2.70 9.39
CA LEU A 145 9.93 3.56 10.49
C LEU A 145 9.66 2.78 11.78
N ILE A 146 9.09 1.58 11.68
CA ILE A 146 8.82 0.79 12.88
C ILE A 146 10.05 0.05 13.40
N THR A 147 11.02 -0.28 12.53
CA THR A 147 12.23 -1.01 12.97
C THR A 147 13.35 -0.09 13.41
N PHE A 148 13.31 1.18 13.03
CA PHE A 148 14.33 2.14 13.42
C PHE A 148 14.56 2.17 14.94
N TRP A 149 13.49 2.00 15.71
CA TRP A 149 13.54 2.06 17.17
C TRP A 149 13.94 0.75 17.85
N ASP A 150 13.99 -0.34 17.07
CA ASP A 150 14.43 -1.63 17.61
C ASP A 150 15.95 -1.77 17.63
N LYS A 151 16.65 -0.91 16.91
CA LYS A 151 18.09 -0.96 16.87
C LYS A 151 18.65 -0.27 18.11
N PRO A 152 19.50 -0.95 18.89
CA PRO A 152 20.13 -0.29 20.03
C PRO A 152 20.96 0.87 19.51
N MET A 153 20.84 1.98 20.19
CA MET A 153 21.69 3.13 19.89
C MET A 153 23.10 2.81 20.40
N GLU A 154 23.99 2.63 19.48
CA GLU A 154 25.41 2.43 19.83
C GLU A 154 26.11 3.75 19.95
#